data_521416f8befffcbe7a79f1b970188765
#
_entry.id   521416f8befffcbe7a79f1b970188765
#
_cell.length_a   1.000
_cell.length_b   1.000
_cell.length_c   1.000
_cell.angle_alpha   90.00
_cell.angle_beta   90.00
_cell.angle_gamma   90.00
#
_symmetry.space_group_name_H-M   'P 1'
#
loop_
_entity.id
_entity.type
_entity.pdbx_description
1 polymer ?
#
loop_
_entity_poly.entity_id
_entity_poly.type
_entity_poly.pdbx_seq_one_letter_code
_entity_poly.pdbx_strand_id
1 'polypeptide(L)'
;MNLAAAATNENLASISNVLIYSAMAVYTLAFLAHLAEWAFGSRSKVGRTAAALTATVPAPAKATARTAEQGGGTAVLERPKVVTRATNGTRDVPDGPGAAGGTEKGDLYGRIAISLTTLAFLIHLGGVLTRGLSVQRAPWGNMYEFSTTFGMVAVAAYLVLLALKKNVRWIGLLLTATVLLDLGVAVTWLYTDSSQLVPALHSYWLWIHVSCAIISGAFLYLGAVSTLLYLFRDRYESKLADPSGKQPGAFATSVMERLPAAASLDKFSYRVNASIFPLWTFTIIAGAVWAGEAWGRYWGWDSKEIWSFVTWVAYAAYLHARATAGWKGRKAAYLGLFAFVTYIFNYYVVNYFFSGLHSYSGV
;
A
#
# COMPACT_ATOMS: atom_id res chain seq x y z
N MET A 1 17.06 -42.16 -6.45
CA MET A 1 17.75 -41.39 -5.40
C MET A 1 16.71 -41.06 -4.34
N ASN A 2 16.75 -41.80 -3.18
CA ASN A 2 15.86 -41.49 -2.06
C ASN A 2 16.24 -40.15 -1.49
N LEU A 3 15.54 -39.08 -1.86
CA LEU A 3 15.50 -37.85 -1.11
C LEU A 3 14.73 -38.12 0.18
N ALA A 4 15.43 -38.61 1.22
CA ALA A 4 14.88 -38.57 2.56
C ALA A 4 14.43 -37.10 2.79
N ALA A 5 13.15 -36.92 3.04
CA ALA A 5 12.61 -35.60 3.35
C ALA A 5 13.45 -35.04 4.51
N ALA A 6 14.15 -33.93 4.28
CA ALA A 6 15.01 -33.32 5.29
C ALA A 6 14.16 -33.07 6.54
N ALA A 7 14.61 -33.55 7.69
CA ALA A 7 13.87 -33.36 8.93
C ALA A 7 13.75 -31.84 9.21
N THR A 8 12.60 -31.42 9.68
CA THR A 8 12.38 -30.01 10.10
C THR A 8 13.33 -29.66 11.23
N ASN A 9 14.06 -28.56 11.12
CA ASN A 9 14.90 -28.05 12.19
C ASN A 9 14.05 -27.24 13.17
N GLU A 10 13.63 -27.87 14.28
CA GLU A 10 12.76 -27.27 15.29
C GLU A 10 13.39 -26.04 15.97
N ASN A 11 14.72 -26.02 16.15
CA ASN A 11 15.41 -24.86 16.71
C ASN A 11 15.25 -23.64 15.80
N LEU A 12 15.46 -23.79 14.50
CA LEU A 12 15.26 -22.69 13.55
C LEU A 12 13.79 -22.26 13.45
N ALA A 13 12.85 -23.22 13.55
CA ALA A 13 11.42 -22.90 13.58
C ALA A 13 11.07 -22.09 14.83
N SER A 14 11.59 -22.47 16.00
CA SER A 14 11.40 -21.71 17.24
C SER A 14 12.02 -20.32 17.17
N ILE A 15 13.25 -20.18 16.64
CA ILE A 15 13.90 -18.88 16.41
C ILE A 15 13.05 -18.00 15.49
N SER A 16 12.48 -18.59 14.43
CA SER A 16 11.57 -17.87 13.53
C SER A 16 10.39 -17.24 14.29
N ASN A 17 9.72 -18.04 15.13
CA ASN A 17 8.59 -17.55 15.92
C ASN A 17 9.01 -16.39 16.86
N VAL A 18 10.12 -16.54 17.56
CA VAL A 18 10.66 -15.47 18.42
C VAL A 18 10.94 -14.20 17.63
N LEU A 19 11.54 -14.33 16.45
CA LEU A 19 11.84 -13.17 15.60
C LEU A 19 10.56 -12.50 15.07
N ILE A 20 9.53 -13.27 14.69
CA ILE A 20 8.24 -12.69 14.27
C ILE A 20 7.59 -11.93 15.41
N TYR A 21 7.50 -12.50 16.62
CA TYR A 21 6.97 -11.78 17.80
C TYR A 21 7.79 -10.53 18.15
N SER A 22 9.12 -10.62 18.06
CA SER A 22 10.00 -9.47 18.27
C SER A 22 9.78 -8.38 17.23
N ALA A 23 9.62 -8.75 15.95
CA ALA A 23 9.29 -7.83 14.89
C ALA A 23 7.95 -7.12 15.14
N MET A 24 6.91 -7.86 15.58
CA MET A 24 5.62 -7.27 15.94
C MET A 24 5.75 -6.24 17.07
N ALA A 25 6.55 -6.52 18.09
CA ALA A 25 6.82 -5.57 19.17
C ALA A 25 7.48 -4.28 18.63
N VAL A 26 8.49 -4.41 17.77
CA VAL A 26 9.17 -3.25 17.17
C VAL A 26 8.26 -2.52 16.15
N TYR A 27 7.45 -3.24 15.38
CA TYR A 27 6.43 -2.59 14.53
C TYR A 27 5.40 -1.82 15.35
N THR A 28 5.04 -2.29 16.55
CA THR A 28 4.16 -1.54 17.46
C THR A 28 4.81 -0.22 17.88
N LEU A 29 6.09 -0.23 18.21
CA LEU A 29 6.83 1.01 18.51
C LEU A 29 6.93 1.92 17.27
N ALA A 30 7.17 1.35 16.08
CA ALA A 30 7.18 2.09 14.82
C ALA A 30 5.80 2.73 14.54
N PHE A 31 4.72 1.99 14.72
CA PHE A 31 3.35 2.50 14.59
C PHE A 31 3.08 3.67 15.54
N LEU A 32 3.46 3.55 16.82
CA LEU A 32 3.32 4.63 17.79
C LEU A 32 4.16 5.86 17.41
N ALA A 33 5.37 5.66 16.87
CA ALA A 33 6.22 6.74 16.39
C ALA A 33 5.61 7.43 15.14
N HIS A 34 5.03 6.67 14.18
CA HIS A 34 4.28 7.23 13.08
C HIS A 34 3.02 7.98 13.54
N LEU A 35 2.33 7.45 14.55
CA LEU A 35 1.18 8.13 15.15
C LEU A 35 1.60 9.45 15.80
N ALA A 36 2.75 9.45 16.51
CA ALA A 36 3.32 10.66 17.09
C ALA A 36 3.74 11.68 16.00
N GLU A 37 4.34 11.23 14.90
CA GLU A 37 4.63 12.07 13.73
C GLU A 37 3.35 12.77 13.24
N TRP A 38 2.27 12.03 13.11
CA TRP A 38 0.97 12.58 12.69
C TRP A 38 0.33 13.47 13.77
N ALA A 39 0.46 13.16 15.04
CA ALA A 39 -0.15 13.93 16.12
C ALA A 39 0.57 15.26 16.37
N PHE A 40 1.91 15.24 16.44
CA PHE A 40 2.69 16.41 16.85
C PHE A 40 3.00 17.38 15.70
N GLY A 41 3.05 16.91 14.46
CA GLY A 41 3.28 17.77 13.29
C GLY A 41 2.20 18.86 13.08
N SER A 42 0.97 18.69 13.60
CA SER A 42 -0.14 19.66 13.44
C SER A 42 -0.19 20.76 14.50
N ARG A 43 0.43 20.55 15.66
CA ARG A 43 0.33 21.45 16.82
C ARG A 43 1.47 22.45 16.94
N SER A 44 2.43 22.46 16.01
CA SER A 44 3.56 23.37 16.08
C SER A 44 3.17 24.80 15.71
N LYS A 45 3.90 25.79 16.28
CA LYS A 45 3.76 27.21 15.92
C LYS A 45 3.90 27.45 14.41
N VAL A 46 4.80 26.73 13.74
CA VAL A 46 5.06 26.84 12.30
C VAL A 46 3.89 26.30 11.47
N GLY A 47 3.28 25.17 11.85
CA GLY A 47 2.07 24.68 11.19
C GLY A 47 0.88 25.64 11.35
N ARG A 48 0.75 26.31 12.49
CA ARG A 48 -0.24 27.36 12.73
C ARG A 48 0.06 28.63 11.94
N THR A 49 1.32 29.01 11.81
CA THR A 49 1.74 30.18 11.02
C THR A 49 1.58 29.91 9.52
N ALA A 50 1.92 28.72 9.04
CA ALA A 50 1.68 28.33 7.64
C ALA A 50 0.17 28.29 7.31
N ALA A 51 -0.65 27.73 8.20
CA ALA A 51 -2.11 27.76 8.08
C ALA A 51 -2.68 29.19 8.13
N ALA A 52 -2.11 30.06 8.97
CA ALA A 52 -2.48 31.47 9.03
C ALA A 52 -2.06 32.24 7.76
N LEU A 53 -0.90 31.93 7.18
CA LEU A 53 -0.42 32.56 5.93
C LEU A 53 -1.25 32.08 4.71
N THR A 54 -1.75 30.85 4.71
CA THR A 54 -2.66 30.37 3.67
C THR A 54 -4.10 30.87 3.87
N ALA A 55 -4.50 31.17 5.11
CA ALA A 55 -5.80 31.77 5.42
C ALA A 55 -5.88 33.28 5.16
N THR A 56 -4.74 33.97 5.07
CA THR A 56 -4.65 35.42 4.83
C THR A 56 -4.30 35.78 3.39
N VAL A 57 -4.70 34.98 2.39
CA VAL A 57 -4.78 35.49 1.03
C VAL A 57 -6.05 36.37 0.98
N PRO A 58 -5.94 37.71 0.95
CA PRO A 58 -7.13 38.55 0.82
C PRO A 58 -7.81 38.22 -0.51
N ALA A 59 -9.12 38.12 -0.49
CA ALA A 59 -9.89 38.10 -1.72
C ALA A 59 -9.40 39.26 -2.64
N PRO A 60 -9.23 38.99 -3.96
CA PRO A 60 -8.74 40.04 -4.84
C PRO A 60 -9.66 41.24 -4.76
N ALA A 61 -9.14 42.33 -4.23
CA ALA A 61 -9.82 43.62 -4.24
C ALA A 61 -10.21 43.94 -5.70
N LYS A 62 -11.48 44.29 -5.93
CA LYS A 62 -11.97 44.75 -7.21
C LYS A 62 -11.00 45.83 -7.71
N ALA A 63 -10.30 45.53 -8.79
CA ALA A 63 -9.42 46.47 -9.43
C ALA A 63 -10.26 47.64 -10.00
N THR A 64 -10.29 48.75 -9.28
CA THR A 64 -10.65 50.04 -9.87
C THR A 64 -9.51 50.45 -10.81
N ALA A 65 -9.83 50.54 -12.08
CA ALA A 65 -8.92 51.06 -13.09
C ALA A 65 -8.43 52.45 -12.69
N ARG A 66 -7.14 52.59 -12.41
CA ARG A 66 -6.43 53.84 -12.40
C ARG A 66 -5.36 53.76 -13.49
N THR A 67 -5.59 54.54 -14.54
CA THR A 67 -4.60 54.98 -15.51
C THR A 67 -3.41 55.62 -14.79
N ALA A 68 -2.21 55.13 -14.99
CA ALA A 68 -0.97 55.85 -14.73
C ALA A 68 0.07 55.43 -15.76
N GLU A 69 0.60 56.43 -16.40
CA GLU A 69 1.64 56.42 -17.43
C GLU A 69 3.03 56.01 -16.89
N GLN A 70 3.79 55.38 -17.79
CA GLN A 70 5.24 55.43 -17.98
C GLN A 70 6.19 55.18 -16.80
N GLY A 71 6.97 54.13 -16.96
CA GLY A 71 8.21 53.89 -16.23
C GLY A 71 8.73 52.48 -16.51
N GLY A 72 9.74 52.36 -17.41
CA GLY A 72 10.30 51.06 -17.83
C GLY A 72 10.98 50.29 -16.71
N GLY A 73 10.59 49.08 -16.57
CA GLY A 73 11.22 48.04 -15.75
C GLY A 73 10.49 46.72 -16.01
N THR A 74 11.13 45.81 -16.69
CA THR A 74 10.60 44.46 -16.94
C THR A 74 10.57 43.65 -15.64
N ALA A 75 9.57 43.89 -14.80
CA ALA A 75 9.19 42.96 -13.77
C ALA A 75 8.41 41.82 -14.47
N VAL A 76 8.98 40.65 -14.55
CA VAL A 76 8.26 39.41 -14.91
C VAL A 76 7.25 39.18 -13.80
N LEU A 77 6.04 39.69 -13.99
CA LEU A 77 4.89 39.30 -13.18
C LEU A 77 4.62 37.83 -13.46
N GLU A 78 5.03 36.96 -12.53
CA GLU A 78 4.49 35.60 -12.51
C GLU A 78 2.95 35.72 -12.55
N ARG A 79 2.37 35.26 -13.65
CA ARG A 79 0.91 35.15 -13.77
C ARG A 79 0.42 34.33 -12.59
N PRO A 80 -0.57 34.79 -11.80
CA PRO A 80 -1.21 33.94 -10.83
C PRO A 80 -1.72 32.74 -11.59
N LYS A 81 -1.30 31.51 -11.17
CA LYS A 81 -1.84 30.27 -11.73
C LYS A 81 -3.34 30.32 -11.54
N VAL A 82 -4.05 30.58 -12.61
CA VAL A 82 -5.50 30.48 -12.64
C VAL A 82 -5.81 29.02 -12.39
N VAL A 83 -6.38 28.70 -11.23
CA VAL A 83 -6.90 27.37 -10.92
C VAL A 83 -8.09 27.13 -11.84
N THR A 84 -7.81 26.71 -13.06
CA THR A 84 -8.84 26.26 -13.96
C THR A 84 -9.40 24.96 -13.40
N ARG A 85 -10.66 24.99 -13.05
CA ARG A 85 -11.44 23.82 -12.65
C ARG A 85 -11.31 22.79 -13.77
N ALA A 86 -10.45 21.78 -13.57
CA ALA A 86 -10.33 20.72 -14.56
C ALA A 86 -11.70 20.06 -14.69
N THR A 87 -12.20 19.99 -15.89
CA THR A 87 -13.53 19.44 -16.28
C THR A 87 -13.71 17.98 -15.87
N ASN A 88 -12.70 17.34 -15.30
CA ASN A 88 -12.66 15.93 -14.91
C ASN A 88 -12.49 15.67 -13.40
N GLY A 89 -12.85 16.60 -12.54
CA GLY A 89 -12.87 16.38 -11.08
C GLY A 89 -11.52 16.36 -10.36
N THR A 90 -10.39 16.45 -11.08
CA THR A 90 -9.07 16.60 -10.46
C THR A 90 -8.75 18.09 -10.29
N ARG A 91 -8.52 18.53 -9.06
CA ARG A 91 -8.09 19.90 -8.75
C ARG A 91 -6.57 19.96 -8.79
N ASP A 92 -6.04 21.05 -9.31
CA ASP A 92 -4.61 21.36 -9.25
C ASP A 92 -4.29 21.95 -7.86
N VAL A 93 -4.30 21.05 -6.85
CA VAL A 93 -3.97 21.39 -5.46
C VAL A 93 -2.55 20.91 -5.22
N PRO A 94 -1.65 21.75 -4.68
CA PRO A 94 -0.30 21.34 -4.35
C PRO A 94 -0.32 20.29 -3.23
N ASP A 95 0.67 19.39 -3.25
CA ASP A 95 0.87 18.45 -2.16
C ASP A 95 1.13 19.22 -0.85
N GLY A 96 0.49 18.77 0.22
CA GLY A 96 0.72 19.32 1.55
C GLY A 96 2.14 19.02 2.07
N PRO A 97 2.51 19.56 3.23
CA PRO A 97 3.85 19.40 3.82
C PRO A 97 4.22 17.96 4.19
N GLY A 98 3.33 17.00 3.99
CA GLY A 98 3.54 15.60 4.30
C GLY A 98 3.22 15.27 5.77
N ALA A 99 3.50 14.02 6.19
CA ALA A 99 3.18 13.52 7.52
C ALA A 99 3.81 14.37 8.64
N ALA A 100 5.04 14.84 8.45
CA ALA A 100 5.77 15.68 9.42
C ALA A 100 5.19 17.09 9.60
N GLY A 101 4.34 17.56 8.68
CA GLY A 101 3.75 18.90 8.78
C GLY A 101 4.75 20.04 8.76
N GLY A 102 5.95 19.88 8.21
CA GLY A 102 6.99 20.90 8.11
C GLY A 102 7.62 21.32 9.44
N THR A 103 7.46 20.55 10.52
CA THR A 103 8.01 20.90 11.84
C THR A 103 9.19 20.01 12.22
N GLU A 104 10.17 20.59 12.93
CA GLU A 104 11.34 19.85 13.41
C GLU A 104 10.97 18.66 14.33
N LYS A 105 10.01 18.83 15.23
CA LYS A 105 9.52 17.74 16.09
C LYS A 105 8.81 16.65 15.30
N GLY A 106 7.96 16.99 14.35
CA GLY A 106 7.32 16.03 13.47
C GLY A 106 8.34 15.28 12.62
N ASP A 107 9.38 15.95 12.14
CA ASP A 107 10.45 15.30 11.39
C ASP A 107 11.29 14.34 12.27
N LEU A 108 11.56 14.70 13.53
CA LEU A 108 12.23 13.82 14.49
C LEU A 108 11.44 12.51 14.70
N TYR A 109 10.15 12.61 15.00
CA TYR A 109 9.31 11.41 15.18
C TYR A 109 9.22 10.57 13.92
N GLY A 110 9.16 11.19 12.76
CA GLY A 110 9.16 10.46 11.49
C GLY A 110 10.48 9.77 11.19
N ARG A 111 11.63 10.36 11.53
CA ARG A 111 12.93 9.67 11.45
C ARG A 111 13.00 8.48 12.39
N ILE A 112 12.53 8.64 13.63
CA ILE A 112 12.42 7.54 14.60
C ILE A 112 11.51 6.45 14.06
N ALA A 113 10.35 6.79 13.52
CA ALA A 113 9.40 5.85 12.95
C ALA A 113 10.00 5.04 11.79
N ILE A 114 10.69 5.69 10.85
CA ILE A 114 11.38 5.02 9.74
C ILE A 114 12.50 4.11 10.26
N SER A 115 13.29 4.56 11.24
CA SER A 115 14.36 3.75 11.82
C SER A 115 13.81 2.50 12.52
N LEU A 116 12.72 2.64 13.28
CA LEU A 116 12.04 1.51 13.93
C LEU A 116 11.40 0.59 12.90
N THR A 117 10.79 1.13 11.83
CA THR A 117 10.25 0.32 10.73
C THR A 117 11.35 -0.48 10.04
N THR A 118 12.52 0.12 9.83
CA THR A 118 13.67 -0.57 9.23
C THR A 118 14.20 -1.67 10.16
N LEU A 119 14.31 -1.40 11.46
CA LEU A 119 14.72 -2.41 12.44
C LEU A 119 13.70 -3.57 12.50
N ALA A 120 12.43 -3.25 12.58
CA ALA A 120 11.35 -4.26 12.55
C ALA A 120 11.41 -5.11 11.28
N PHE A 121 11.64 -4.47 10.12
CA PHE A 121 11.83 -5.18 8.85
C PHE A 121 13.00 -6.15 8.87
N LEU A 122 14.16 -5.76 9.41
CA LEU A 122 15.34 -6.63 9.49
C LEU A 122 15.08 -7.84 10.40
N ILE A 123 14.42 -7.65 11.54
CA ILE A 123 14.03 -8.73 12.44
C ILE A 123 12.99 -9.64 11.75
N HIS A 124 12.00 -9.07 11.07
CA HIS A 124 10.97 -9.78 10.33
C HIS A 124 11.59 -10.62 9.20
N LEU A 125 12.52 -10.03 8.43
CA LEU A 125 13.29 -10.74 7.41
C LEU A 125 14.04 -11.94 8.02
N GLY A 126 14.68 -11.75 9.17
CA GLY A 126 15.30 -12.85 9.93
C GLY A 126 14.32 -13.96 10.26
N GLY A 127 13.10 -13.63 10.72
CA GLY A 127 12.04 -14.57 11.01
C GLY A 127 11.59 -15.37 9.79
N VAL A 128 11.37 -14.70 8.66
CA VAL A 128 10.99 -15.34 7.40
C VAL A 128 12.12 -16.24 6.86
N LEU A 129 13.37 -15.79 6.92
CA LEU A 129 14.53 -16.57 6.47
C LEU A 129 14.74 -17.83 7.34
N THR A 130 14.69 -17.69 8.67
CA THR A 130 14.84 -18.84 9.57
C THR A 130 13.70 -19.85 9.41
N ARG A 131 12.48 -19.39 9.09
CA ARG A 131 11.37 -20.27 8.73
C ARG A 131 11.67 -21.09 7.47
N GLY A 132 12.16 -20.44 6.41
CA GLY A 132 12.57 -21.13 5.19
C GLY A 132 13.71 -22.11 5.41
N LEU A 133 14.71 -21.72 6.20
CA LEU A 133 15.85 -22.58 6.53
C LEU A 133 15.46 -23.77 7.40
N SER A 134 14.46 -23.66 8.27
CA SER A 134 13.99 -24.75 9.13
C SER A 134 13.45 -25.94 8.32
N VAL A 135 12.93 -25.68 7.13
CA VAL A 135 12.35 -26.67 6.22
C VAL A 135 13.10 -26.80 4.90
N GLN A 136 14.21 -26.06 4.74
CA GLN A 136 15.05 -26.04 3.53
C GLN A 136 14.26 -25.77 2.23
N ARG A 137 13.25 -24.90 2.32
CA ARG A 137 12.41 -24.49 1.19
C ARG A 137 11.99 -23.03 1.33
N ALA A 138 11.37 -22.49 0.29
CA ALA A 138 10.77 -21.16 0.34
C ALA A 138 9.68 -21.07 1.43
N PRO A 139 9.67 -20.01 2.26
CA PRO A 139 8.75 -19.84 3.37
C PRO A 139 7.40 -19.25 2.93
N TRP A 140 6.69 -19.95 2.05
CA TRP A 140 5.35 -19.59 1.56
C TRP A 140 4.51 -20.80 1.15
N GLY A 141 4.72 -21.94 1.81
CA GLY A 141 4.00 -23.19 1.56
C GLY A 141 2.63 -23.29 2.22
N ASN A 142 2.27 -22.37 3.12
CA ASN A 142 0.97 -22.28 3.79
C ASN A 142 0.56 -20.81 3.98
N MET A 143 -0.65 -20.58 4.49
CA MET A 143 -1.18 -19.20 4.67
C MET A 143 -0.38 -18.39 5.69
N TYR A 144 0.10 -18.98 6.77
CA TYR A 144 0.95 -18.31 7.75
C TYR A 144 2.23 -17.79 7.11
N GLU A 145 2.94 -18.66 6.40
CA GLU A 145 4.19 -18.32 5.71
C GLU A 145 3.98 -17.29 4.61
N PHE A 146 2.89 -17.41 3.84
CA PHE A 146 2.54 -16.44 2.82
C PHE A 146 2.26 -15.07 3.44
N SER A 147 1.43 -15.00 4.50
CA SER A 147 1.05 -13.75 5.16
C SER A 147 2.28 -13.03 5.74
N THR A 148 3.11 -13.76 6.49
CA THR A 148 4.35 -13.20 7.05
C THR A 148 5.29 -12.70 5.94
N THR A 149 5.46 -13.45 4.86
CA THR A 149 6.29 -13.00 3.73
C THR A 149 5.66 -11.82 2.99
N PHE A 150 4.34 -11.80 2.82
CA PHE A 150 3.61 -10.68 2.22
C PHE A 150 3.80 -9.38 3.01
N GLY A 151 3.61 -9.41 4.33
CA GLY A 151 3.84 -8.26 5.21
C GLY A 151 5.28 -7.75 5.10
N MET A 152 6.27 -8.65 5.11
CA MET A 152 7.68 -8.31 4.92
C MET A 152 7.93 -7.62 3.56
N VAL A 153 7.40 -8.15 2.45
CA VAL A 153 7.57 -7.58 1.10
C VAL A 153 6.87 -6.22 0.98
N ALA A 154 5.71 -6.03 1.62
CA ALA A 154 5.03 -4.74 1.65
C ALA A 154 5.87 -3.66 2.35
N VAL A 155 6.51 -4.00 3.48
CA VAL A 155 7.43 -3.08 4.17
C VAL A 155 8.69 -2.85 3.35
N ALA A 156 9.26 -3.89 2.72
CA ALA A 156 10.40 -3.75 1.82
C ALA A 156 10.10 -2.76 0.68
N ALA A 157 8.95 -2.90 0.02
CA ALA A 157 8.51 -2.00 -1.05
C ALA A 157 8.43 -0.54 -0.56
N TYR A 158 7.87 -0.31 0.62
CA TYR A 158 7.83 1.02 1.24
C TYR A 158 9.23 1.59 1.50
N LEU A 159 10.13 0.81 2.12
CA LEU A 159 11.49 1.25 2.40
C LEU A 159 12.28 1.53 1.12
N VAL A 160 12.11 0.71 0.08
CA VAL A 160 12.70 0.95 -1.24
C VAL A 160 12.19 2.26 -1.85
N LEU A 161 10.88 2.51 -1.80
CA LEU A 161 10.32 3.78 -2.29
C LEU A 161 10.87 4.99 -1.54
N LEU A 162 11.08 4.89 -0.22
CA LEU A 162 11.73 5.92 0.59
C LEU A 162 13.20 6.11 0.17
N ALA A 163 13.96 5.02 -0.01
CA ALA A 163 15.35 5.06 -0.45
C ALA A 163 15.48 5.71 -1.84
N LEU A 164 14.50 5.47 -2.72
CA LEU A 164 14.37 6.13 -4.04
C LEU A 164 13.86 7.59 -3.93
N LYS A 165 13.81 8.15 -2.71
CA LYS A 165 13.37 9.53 -2.42
C LYS A 165 11.96 9.85 -2.95
N LYS A 166 11.08 8.85 -3.01
CA LYS A 166 9.67 9.08 -3.34
C LYS A 166 8.94 9.66 -2.13
N ASN A 167 8.00 10.56 -2.36
CA ASN A 167 7.16 11.14 -1.30
C ASN A 167 6.07 10.13 -0.87
N VAL A 168 6.47 9.10 -0.12
CA VAL A 168 5.58 8.01 0.36
C VAL A 168 5.54 7.91 1.89
N ARG A 169 6.15 8.85 2.61
CA ARG A 169 6.23 8.84 4.08
C ARG A 169 4.84 8.79 4.74
N TRP A 170 3.83 9.35 4.08
CA TRP A 170 2.42 9.32 4.48
C TRP A 170 1.81 7.90 4.56
N ILE A 171 2.40 6.92 3.85
CA ILE A 171 1.95 5.50 3.89
C ILE A 171 2.34 4.85 5.22
N GLY A 172 3.43 5.28 5.86
CA GLY A 172 4.07 4.57 6.98
C GLY A 172 3.13 4.20 8.12
N LEU A 173 2.25 5.12 8.53
CA LEU A 173 1.26 4.87 9.58
C LEU A 173 0.29 3.74 9.22
N LEU A 174 -0.28 3.78 8.03
CA LEU A 174 -1.25 2.78 7.58
C LEU A 174 -0.59 1.45 7.29
N LEU A 175 0.62 1.48 6.71
CA LEU A 175 1.39 0.27 6.44
C LEU A 175 1.73 -0.47 7.73
N THR A 176 2.27 0.23 8.73
CA THR A 176 2.63 -0.41 10.02
C THR A 176 1.39 -0.94 10.74
N ALA A 177 0.26 -0.22 10.69
CA ALA A 177 -1.01 -0.69 11.25
C ALA A 177 -1.51 -1.97 10.57
N THR A 178 -1.50 -2.00 9.23
CA THR A 178 -1.99 -3.16 8.48
C THR A 178 -1.05 -4.35 8.54
N VAL A 179 0.27 -4.14 8.57
CA VAL A 179 1.24 -5.22 8.79
C VAL A 179 1.10 -5.83 10.18
N LEU A 180 0.87 -5.01 11.21
CA LEU A 180 0.58 -5.51 12.56
C LEU A 180 -0.72 -6.33 12.59
N LEU A 181 -1.76 -5.88 11.90
CA LEU A 181 -3.01 -6.61 11.79
C LEU A 181 -2.80 -7.95 11.05
N ASP A 182 -2.10 -7.93 9.92
CA ASP A 182 -1.78 -9.13 9.13
C ASP A 182 -0.96 -10.14 9.95
N LEU A 183 0.12 -9.68 10.61
CA LEU A 183 0.91 -10.54 11.50
C LEU A 183 0.10 -11.04 12.70
N GLY A 184 -0.78 -10.21 13.25
CA GLY A 184 -1.70 -10.62 14.32
C GLY A 184 -2.63 -11.76 13.86
N VAL A 185 -3.24 -11.63 12.69
CA VAL A 185 -4.05 -12.70 12.07
C VAL A 185 -3.18 -13.92 11.77
N ALA A 186 -1.98 -13.72 11.23
CA ALA A 186 -1.05 -14.79 10.90
C ALA A 186 -0.70 -15.65 12.13
N VAL A 187 -0.36 -15.03 13.26
CA VAL A 187 0.06 -15.78 14.45
C VAL A 187 -1.10 -16.35 15.27
N THR A 188 -2.32 -15.83 15.13
CA THR A 188 -3.47 -16.26 15.92
C THR A 188 -4.39 -17.26 15.19
N TRP A 189 -4.60 -17.04 13.88
CA TRP A 189 -5.57 -17.81 13.10
C TRP A 189 -4.95 -18.67 11.99
N LEU A 190 -3.81 -18.22 11.43
CA LEU A 190 -3.19 -18.90 10.29
C LEU A 190 -1.94 -19.70 10.69
N TYR A 191 -1.57 -19.68 11.98
CA TYR A 191 -0.36 -20.35 12.42
C TYR A 191 -0.41 -21.84 12.13
N THR A 192 0.66 -22.32 11.49
CA THR A 192 0.88 -23.73 11.19
C THR A 192 2.33 -24.06 11.48
N ASP A 193 2.60 -25.21 12.07
CA ASP A 193 3.95 -25.66 12.34
C ASP A 193 4.77 -25.79 11.06
N SER A 194 6.09 -25.65 11.21
CA SER A 194 7.02 -25.84 10.10
C SER A 194 6.96 -27.30 9.62
N SER A 195 6.56 -27.51 8.39
CA SER A 195 6.41 -28.85 7.80
C SER A 195 6.91 -28.89 6.35
N GLN A 196 7.26 -30.06 5.88
CA GLN A 196 7.59 -30.28 4.48
C GLN A 196 6.34 -30.17 3.61
N LEU A 197 6.53 -29.75 2.37
CA LEU A 197 5.45 -29.72 1.39
C LEU A 197 5.09 -31.13 0.93
N VAL A 198 3.85 -31.29 0.49
CA VAL A 198 3.45 -32.51 -0.24
C VAL A 198 4.25 -32.62 -1.55
N PRO A 199 4.57 -33.84 -2.02
CA PRO A 199 5.44 -34.06 -3.18
C PRO A 199 5.01 -33.27 -4.44
N ALA A 200 3.72 -33.13 -4.68
CA ALA A 200 3.17 -32.41 -5.83
C ALA A 200 3.59 -30.91 -5.86
N LEU A 201 3.92 -30.34 -4.72
CA LEU A 201 4.34 -28.93 -4.61
C LEU A 201 5.87 -28.76 -4.68
N HIS A 202 6.66 -29.84 -4.76
CA HIS A 202 8.11 -29.80 -4.90
C HIS A 202 8.50 -29.44 -6.34
N SER A 203 8.34 -28.16 -6.72
CA SER A 203 8.71 -27.65 -8.04
C SER A 203 9.37 -26.27 -7.89
N TYR A 204 10.30 -25.94 -8.80
CA TYR A 204 10.85 -24.58 -8.90
C TYR A 204 9.77 -23.54 -9.25
N TRP A 205 8.64 -23.96 -9.83
CA TRP A 205 7.51 -23.09 -10.11
C TRP A 205 6.86 -22.52 -8.84
N LEU A 206 6.96 -23.22 -7.69
CA LEU A 206 6.56 -22.69 -6.40
C LEU A 206 7.28 -21.35 -6.13
N TRP A 207 8.59 -21.31 -6.35
CA TRP A 207 9.38 -20.09 -6.16
C TRP A 207 8.93 -18.96 -7.08
N ILE A 208 8.78 -19.26 -8.36
CA ILE A 208 8.43 -18.27 -9.38
C ILE A 208 7.01 -17.75 -9.14
N HIS A 209 6.03 -18.65 -9.14
CA HIS A 209 4.61 -18.30 -9.06
C HIS A 209 4.28 -17.55 -7.76
N VAL A 210 4.65 -18.12 -6.60
CA VAL A 210 4.26 -17.55 -5.31
C VAL A 210 5.02 -16.26 -5.00
N SER A 211 6.30 -16.14 -5.39
CA SER A 211 7.02 -14.86 -5.29
C SER A 211 6.33 -13.76 -6.09
N CYS A 212 5.94 -14.05 -7.33
CA CYS A 212 5.21 -13.10 -8.17
C CYS A 212 3.85 -12.74 -7.56
N ALA A 213 3.14 -13.70 -6.95
CA ALA A 213 1.87 -13.46 -6.27
C ALA A 213 2.05 -12.53 -5.07
N ILE A 214 3.06 -12.78 -4.23
CA ILE A 214 3.36 -11.94 -3.05
C ILE A 214 3.73 -10.52 -3.46
N ILE A 215 4.65 -10.36 -4.43
CA ILE A 215 5.06 -9.05 -4.92
C ILE A 215 3.85 -8.32 -5.52
N SER A 216 3.08 -8.98 -6.37
CA SER A 216 1.88 -8.39 -6.98
C SER A 216 0.90 -7.93 -5.90
N GLY A 217 0.60 -8.78 -4.93
CA GLY A 217 -0.30 -8.45 -3.84
C GLY A 217 0.16 -7.26 -3.01
N ALA A 218 1.44 -7.17 -2.67
CA ALA A 218 2.00 -6.06 -1.90
C ALA A 218 1.83 -4.72 -2.64
N PHE A 219 2.06 -4.69 -3.94
CA PHE A 219 1.86 -3.47 -4.72
C PHE A 219 0.38 -3.16 -4.96
N LEU A 220 -0.48 -4.16 -5.20
CA LEU A 220 -1.94 -3.96 -5.28
C LEU A 220 -2.48 -3.41 -3.97
N TYR A 221 -1.97 -3.86 -2.82
CA TYR A 221 -2.27 -3.30 -1.51
C TYR A 221 -1.88 -1.81 -1.41
N LEU A 222 -0.65 -1.43 -1.82
CA LEU A 222 -0.23 -0.02 -1.81
C LEU A 222 -1.11 0.85 -2.72
N GLY A 223 -1.51 0.31 -3.86
CA GLY A 223 -2.48 0.94 -4.77
C GLY A 223 -3.84 1.15 -4.11
N ALA A 224 -4.37 0.14 -3.42
CA ALA A 224 -5.65 0.19 -2.73
C ALA A 224 -5.64 1.19 -1.55
N VAL A 225 -4.59 1.19 -0.73
CA VAL A 225 -4.40 2.17 0.36
C VAL A 225 -4.39 3.59 -0.20
N SER A 226 -3.63 3.84 -1.27
CA SER A 226 -3.61 5.15 -1.92
C SER A 226 -4.97 5.55 -2.46
N THR A 227 -5.72 4.60 -3.05
CA THR A 227 -7.08 4.83 -3.55
C THR A 227 -8.05 5.17 -2.44
N LEU A 228 -7.97 4.48 -1.30
CA LEU A 228 -8.79 4.76 -0.13
C LEU A 228 -8.52 6.18 0.40
N LEU A 229 -7.26 6.54 0.56
CA LEU A 229 -6.86 7.88 1.01
C LEU A 229 -7.24 8.95 0.00
N TYR A 230 -7.17 8.64 -1.30
CA TYR A 230 -7.69 9.51 -2.35
C TYR A 230 -9.15 9.87 -2.11
N LEU A 231 -10.03 8.91 -1.81
CA LEU A 231 -11.45 9.18 -1.59
C LEU A 231 -11.70 10.13 -0.42
N PHE A 232 -10.95 9.96 0.69
CA PHE A 232 -11.04 10.87 1.84
C PHE A 232 -10.51 12.27 1.49
N ARG A 233 -9.35 12.34 0.83
CA ARG A 233 -8.73 13.61 0.44
C ARG A 233 -9.57 14.36 -0.59
N ASP A 234 -10.11 13.70 -1.61
CA ASP A 234 -10.99 14.29 -2.61
C ASP A 234 -12.28 14.84 -1.99
N ARG A 235 -12.86 14.12 -1.02
CA ARG A 235 -14.02 14.62 -0.26
C ARG A 235 -13.68 15.87 0.55
N TYR A 236 -12.50 15.89 1.17
CA TYR A 236 -12.01 17.04 1.92
C TYR A 236 -11.81 18.27 1.00
N GLU A 237 -11.09 18.09 -0.10
CA GLU A 237 -10.84 19.15 -1.09
C GLU A 237 -12.16 19.65 -1.73
N SER A 238 -13.13 18.77 -1.93
CA SER A 238 -14.46 19.13 -2.43
C SER A 238 -15.20 20.05 -1.46
N LYS A 239 -15.10 19.79 -0.16
CA LYS A 239 -15.72 20.65 0.88
C LYS A 239 -15.04 22.01 0.98
N LEU A 240 -13.71 22.07 0.88
CA LEU A 240 -12.98 23.34 0.88
C LEU A 240 -13.35 24.25 -0.30
N ALA A 241 -13.70 23.65 -1.43
CA ALA A 241 -14.05 24.42 -2.63
C ALA A 241 -15.52 24.86 -2.69
N ASP A 242 -16.34 24.43 -1.74
CA ASP A 242 -17.73 24.86 -1.61
C ASP A 242 -17.85 25.87 -0.47
N PRO A 243 -17.90 27.20 -0.77
CA PRO A 243 -17.99 28.24 0.26
C PRO A 243 -19.33 28.22 1.00
N SER A 244 -20.38 27.67 0.38
CA SER A 244 -21.74 27.60 0.96
C SER A 244 -21.95 26.37 1.84
N GLY A 245 -21.07 25.36 1.72
CA GLY A 245 -21.15 24.11 2.44
C GLY A 245 -20.53 24.16 3.84
N LYS A 246 -20.82 23.11 4.63
CA LYS A 246 -20.17 22.94 5.94
C LYS A 246 -18.68 22.68 5.77
N GLN A 247 -17.88 23.60 6.28
CA GLN A 247 -16.42 23.51 6.23
C GLN A 247 -15.89 22.29 7.04
N PRO A 248 -14.77 21.69 6.63
CA PRO A 248 -14.16 20.62 7.39
C PRO A 248 -13.78 21.04 8.81
N GLY A 249 -14.00 20.17 9.78
CA GLY A 249 -13.58 20.43 11.16
C GLY A 249 -12.06 20.38 11.33
N ALA A 250 -11.55 20.96 12.43
CA ALA A 250 -10.11 21.06 12.71
C ALA A 250 -9.37 19.70 12.68
N PHE A 251 -9.99 18.62 13.14
CA PHE A 251 -9.39 17.30 13.08
C PHE A 251 -9.23 16.80 11.63
N ALA A 252 -10.28 16.91 10.83
CA ALA A 252 -10.22 16.49 9.42
C ALA A 252 -9.17 17.30 8.66
N THR A 253 -9.09 18.61 8.90
CA THR A 253 -8.08 19.50 8.33
C THR A 253 -6.67 19.05 8.74
N SER A 254 -6.43 18.82 10.02
CA SER A 254 -5.11 18.44 10.52
C SER A 254 -4.60 17.09 9.97
N VAL A 255 -5.49 16.18 9.63
CA VAL A 255 -5.14 14.88 9.03
C VAL A 255 -4.98 15.01 7.52
N MET A 256 -5.97 15.62 6.85
CA MET A 256 -5.99 15.66 5.38
C MET A 256 -4.88 16.52 4.79
N GLU A 257 -4.48 17.62 5.42
CA GLU A 257 -3.39 18.49 4.95
C GLU A 257 -2.02 17.79 4.92
N ARG A 258 -1.86 16.67 5.60
CA ARG A 258 -0.63 15.87 5.61
C ARG A 258 -0.54 14.87 4.47
N LEU A 259 -1.69 14.54 3.89
CA LEU A 259 -1.74 13.70 2.71
C LEU A 259 -1.38 14.51 1.47
N PRO A 260 -0.76 13.86 0.47
CA PRO A 260 -0.65 14.44 -0.86
C PRO A 260 -2.01 14.88 -1.39
N ALA A 261 -2.03 15.80 -2.34
CA ALA A 261 -3.24 16.20 -3.02
C ALA A 261 -3.97 14.99 -3.63
N ALA A 262 -5.30 15.04 -3.68
CA ALA A 262 -6.11 13.97 -4.22
C ALA A 262 -5.64 13.52 -5.62
N ALA A 263 -5.26 14.47 -6.48
CA ALA A 263 -4.73 14.17 -7.81
C ALA A 263 -3.41 13.36 -7.77
N SER A 264 -2.53 13.63 -6.80
CA SER A 264 -1.27 12.90 -6.61
C SER A 264 -1.51 11.48 -6.12
N LEU A 265 -2.44 11.29 -5.18
CA LEU A 265 -2.84 9.97 -4.67
C LEU A 265 -3.48 9.11 -5.78
N ASP A 266 -4.39 9.68 -6.58
CA ASP A 266 -4.99 9.00 -7.73
C ASP A 266 -3.94 8.59 -8.77
N LYS A 267 -3.01 9.50 -9.08
CA LYS A 267 -1.91 9.22 -10.02
C LYS A 267 -0.96 8.13 -9.50
N PHE A 268 -0.64 8.14 -8.19
CA PHE A 268 0.18 7.12 -7.57
C PHE A 268 -0.50 5.74 -7.66
N SER A 269 -1.76 5.64 -7.22
CA SER A 269 -2.54 4.41 -7.28
C SER A 269 -2.62 3.85 -8.71
N TYR A 270 -2.95 4.69 -9.69
CA TYR A 270 -3.01 4.26 -11.09
C TYR A 270 -1.67 3.72 -11.59
N ARG A 271 -0.56 4.43 -11.31
CA ARG A 271 0.77 4.01 -11.74
C ARG A 271 1.19 2.68 -11.13
N VAL A 272 0.94 2.51 -9.84
CA VAL A 272 1.24 1.27 -9.13
C VAL A 272 0.46 0.11 -9.73
N ASN A 273 -0.86 0.24 -9.86
CA ASN A 273 -1.72 -0.81 -10.41
C ASN A 273 -1.37 -1.14 -11.87
N ALA A 274 -1.10 -0.13 -12.70
CA ALA A 274 -0.71 -0.33 -14.10
C ALA A 274 0.67 -1.02 -14.24
N SER A 275 1.62 -0.68 -13.35
CA SER A 275 2.95 -1.28 -13.37
C SER A 275 2.97 -2.72 -12.90
N ILE A 276 2.10 -3.08 -11.94
CA ILE A 276 2.09 -4.41 -11.34
C ILE A 276 1.16 -5.41 -12.07
N PHE A 277 0.18 -4.92 -12.82
CA PHE A 277 -0.77 -5.76 -13.53
C PHE A 277 -0.12 -6.78 -14.50
N PRO A 278 0.94 -6.45 -15.25
CA PRO A 278 1.67 -7.44 -16.04
C PRO A 278 2.26 -8.56 -15.19
N LEU A 279 2.78 -8.24 -14.00
CA LEU A 279 3.31 -9.27 -13.10
C LEU A 279 2.20 -10.16 -12.54
N TRP A 280 1.02 -9.60 -12.22
CA TRP A 280 -0.15 -10.39 -11.84
C TRP A 280 -0.61 -11.31 -12.98
N THR A 281 -0.59 -10.84 -14.22
CA THR A 281 -0.88 -11.65 -15.40
C THR A 281 0.11 -12.80 -15.52
N PHE A 282 1.41 -12.52 -15.39
CA PHE A 282 2.46 -13.55 -15.39
C PHE A 282 2.27 -14.53 -14.24
N THR A 283 1.87 -14.07 -13.06
CA THR A 283 1.56 -14.94 -11.90
C THR A 283 0.52 -15.99 -12.25
N ILE A 284 -0.58 -15.62 -12.91
CA ILE A 284 -1.63 -16.56 -13.32
C ILE A 284 -1.09 -17.57 -14.33
N ILE A 285 -0.33 -17.10 -15.32
CA ILE A 285 0.28 -17.97 -16.34
C ILE A 285 1.27 -18.95 -15.70
N ALA A 286 2.16 -18.46 -14.82
CA ALA A 286 3.11 -19.32 -14.10
C ALA A 286 2.41 -20.35 -13.20
N GLY A 287 1.29 -19.96 -12.59
CA GLY A 287 0.44 -20.88 -11.81
C GLY A 287 -0.20 -21.96 -12.68
N ALA A 288 -0.66 -21.61 -13.88
CA ALA A 288 -1.21 -22.59 -14.82
C ALA A 288 -0.14 -23.59 -15.30
N VAL A 289 1.08 -23.11 -15.62
CA VAL A 289 2.20 -24.00 -15.98
C VAL A 289 2.53 -24.96 -14.82
N TRP A 290 2.57 -24.42 -13.60
CA TRP A 290 2.81 -25.24 -12.41
C TRP A 290 1.69 -26.27 -12.16
N ALA A 291 0.45 -25.90 -12.36
CA ALA A 291 -0.71 -26.80 -12.26
C ALA A 291 -0.59 -27.99 -13.24
N GLY A 292 -0.03 -27.73 -14.46
CA GLY A 292 0.30 -28.79 -15.43
C GLY A 292 1.30 -29.82 -14.88
N GLU A 293 2.33 -29.36 -14.18
CA GLU A 293 3.32 -30.25 -13.54
C GLU A 293 2.76 -30.96 -12.29
N ALA A 294 2.07 -30.22 -11.43
CA ALA A 294 1.61 -30.71 -10.13
C ALA A 294 0.40 -31.65 -10.24
N TRP A 295 -0.51 -31.38 -11.18
CA TRP A 295 -1.82 -32.04 -11.28
C TRP A 295 -2.15 -32.57 -12.68
N GLY A 296 -1.24 -32.47 -13.65
CA GLY A 296 -1.44 -32.95 -15.02
C GLY A 296 -2.43 -32.12 -15.85
N ARG A 297 -2.80 -30.92 -15.40
CA ARG A 297 -3.72 -30.01 -16.09
C ARG A 297 -3.36 -28.56 -15.85
N TYR A 298 -3.36 -27.75 -16.88
CA TYR A 298 -3.03 -26.31 -16.78
C TYR A 298 -4.12 -25.47 -16.12
N TRP A 299 -5.38 -25.88 -16.25
CA TRP A 299 -6.53 -25.16 -15.72
C TRP A 299 -7.70 -26.11 -15.48
N GLY A 300 -8.36 -26.00 -14.34
CA GLY A 300 -9.45 -26.88 -13.95
C GLY A 300 -10.64 -26.20 -13.30
N TRP A 301 -10.67 -24.86 -13.35
CA TRP A 301 -11.73 -24.06 -12.74
C TRP A 301 -11.86 -24.30 -11.22
N ASP A 302 -10.75 -24.59 -10.56
CA ASP A 302 -10.66 -24.59 -9.11
C ASP A 302 -11.03 -23.20 -8.57
N SER A 303 -11.59 -23.13 -7.37
CA SER A 303 -12.03 -21.88 -6.77
C SER A 303 -10.92 -20.83 -6.73
N LYS A 304 -9.68 -21.22 -6.49
CA LYS A 304 -8.51 -20.34 -6.50
C LYS A 304 -8.20 -19.80 -7.90
N GLU A 305 -8.27 -20.66 -8.90
CA GLU A 305 -8.08 -20.28 -10.30
C GLU A 305 -9.16 -19.28 -10.75
N ILE A 306 -10.45 -19.59 -10.45
CA ILE A 306 -11.58 -18.71 -10.76
C ILE A 306 -11.38 -17.32 -10.14
N TRP A 307 -11.10 -17.22 -8.85
CA TRP A 307 -10.98 -15.94 -8.17
C TRP A 307 -9.71 -15.19 -8.53
N SER A 308 -8.64 -15.87 -8.93
CA SER A 308 -7.46 -15.24 -9.52
C SER A 308 -7.79 -14.60 -10.85
N PHE A 309 -8.59 -15.27 -11.68
CA PHE A 309 -9.08 -14.74 -12.94
C PHE A 309 -10.09 -13.59 -12.75
N VAL A 310 -11.03 -13.71 -11.80
CA VAL A 310 -11.95 -12.62 -11.44
C VAL A 310 -11.17 -11.37 -11.03
N THR A 311 -10.12 -11.53 -10.22
CA THR A 311 -9.23 -10.43 -9.83
C THR A 311 -8.54 -9.80 -11.05
N TRP A 312 -8.05 -10.63 -11.97
CA TRP A 312 -7.44 -10.16 -13.21
C TRP A 312 -8.43 -9.36 -14.06
N VAL A 313 -9.64 -9.89 -14.27
CA VAL A 313 -10.71 -9.19 -15.03
C VAL A 313 -11.06 -7.85 -14.37
N ALA A 314 -11.19 -7.81 -13.05
CA ALA A 314 -11.53 -6.58 -12.32
C ALA A 314 -10.44 -5.51 -12.47
N TYR A 315 -9.15 -5.88 -12.38
CA TYR A 315 -8.04 -4.94 -12.61
C TYR A 315 -7.91 -4.56 -14.09
N ALA A 316 -8.12 -5.49 -15.02
CA ALA A 316 -8.15 -5.19 -16.44
C ALA A 316 -9.27 -4.17 -16.78
N ALA A 317 -10.47 -4.37 -16.23
CA ALA A 317 -11.59 -3.44 -16.37
C ALA A 317 -11.26 -2.06 -15.77
N TYR A 318 -10.63 -2.01 -14.58
CA TYR A 318 -10.16 -0.76 -13.97
C TYR A 318 -9.17 -0.03 -14.89
N LEU A 319 -8.15 -0.70 -15.39
CA LEU A 319 -7.13 -0.10 -16.25
C LEU A 319 -7.71 0.31 -17.60
N HIS A 320 -8.59 -0.51 -18.18
CA HIS A 320 -9.28 -0.20 -19.43
C HIS A 320 -10.19 1.04 -19.27
N ALA A 321 -10.98 1.11 -18.21
CA ALA A 321 -11.84 2.26 -17.95
C ALA A 321 -11.02 3.55 -17.79
N ARG A 322 -9.83 3.46 -17.17
CA ARG A 322 -8.89 4.58 -17.02
C ARG A 322 -8.26 5.01 -18.34
N ALA A 323 -7.87 4.06 -19.18
CA ALA A 323 -7.11 4.32 -20.40
C ALA A 323 -8.02 4.76 -21.56
N THR A 324 -9.17 4.10 -21.76
CA THR A 324 -10.01 4.28 -22.95
C THR A 324 -11.28 5.09 -22.68
N ALA A 325 -12.01 4.78 -21.59
CA ALA A 325 -13.24 5.47 -21.24
C ALA A 325 -12.99 6.80 -20.49
N GLY A 326 -11.73 7.14 -20.22
CA GLY A 326 -11.35 8.38 -19.53
C GLY A 326 -11.87 8.47 -18.10
N TRP A 327 -12.21 7.33 -17.46
CA TRP A 327 -12.69 7.34 -16.09
C TRP A 327 -11.61 7.86 -15.15
N LYS A 328 -11.96 8.90 -14.43
CA LYS A 328 -11.12 9.51 -13.40
C LYS A 328 -11.96 9.75 -12.15
N GLY A 329 -11.28 10.04 -11.06
CA GLY A 329 -11.98 10.42 -9.84
C GLY A 329 -12.64 9.22 -9.15
N ARG A 330 -13.74 9.48 -8.45
CA ARG A 330 -14.39 8.49 -7.56
C ARG A 330 -14.87 7.24 -8.27
N LYS A 331 -15.36 7.33 -9.52
CA LYS A 331 -15.81 6.14 -10.27
C LYS A 331 -14.68 5.15 -10.49
N ALA A 332 -13.53 5.63 -10.93
CA ALA A 332 -12.35 4.79 -11.10
C ALA A 332 -11.82 4.25 -9.76
N ALA A 333 -11.85 5.08 -8.70
CA ALA A 333 -11.44 4.67 -7.36
C ALA A 333 -12.28 3.51 -6.82
N TYR A 334 -13.59 3.56 -6.95
CA TYR A 334 -14.48 2.46 -6.52
C TYR A 334 -14.21 1.17 -7.31
N LEU A 335 -13.97 1.27 -8.62
CA LEU A 335 -13.65 0.10 -9.43
C LEU A 335 -12.28 -0.51 -9.02
N GLY A 336 -11.28 0.34 -8.75
CA GLY A 336 -9.97 -0.12 -8.25
C GLY A 336 -10.05 -0.77 -6.86
N LEU A 337 -10.87 -0.24 -5.95
CA LEU A 337 -11.13 -0.86 -4.64
C LEU A 337 -11.89 -2.17 -4.78
N PHE A 338 -12.89 -2.24 -5.66
CA PHE A 338 -13.58 -3.49 -5.96
C PHE A 338 -12.60 -4.57 -6.45
N ALA A 339 -11.69 -4.21 -7.36
CA ALA A 339 -10.66 -5.13 -7.83
C ALA A 339 -9.75 -5.62 -6.69
N PHE A 340 -9.41 -4.76 -5.74
CA PHE A 340 -8.64 -5.18 -4.57
C PHE A 340 -9.44 -6.07 -3.61
N VAL A 341 -10.72 -5.81 -3.43
CA VAL A 341 -11.61 -6.68 -2.64
C VAL A 341 -11.66 -8.09 -3.21
N THR A 342 -11.70 -8.26 -4.54
CA THR A 342 -11.64 -9.61 -5.15
C THR A 342 -10.31 -10.31 -4.86
N TYR A 343 -9.18 -9.58 -4.79
CA TYR A 343 -7.89 -10.13 -4.39
C TYR A 343 -7.91 -10.61 -2.93
N ILE A 344 -8.43 -9.79 -2.00
CA ILE A 344 -8.56 -10.15 -0.59
C ILE A 344 -9.49 -11.36 -0.40
N PHE A 345 -10.60 -11.37 -1.13
CA PHE A 345 -11.52 -12.52 -1.13
C PHE A 345 -10.81 -13.80 -1.60
N ASN A 346 -10.07 -13.71 -2.71
CA ASN A 346 -9.28 -14.82 -3.21
C ASN A 346 -8.24 -15.32 -2.19
N TYR A 347 -7.62 -14.42 -1.44
CA TYR A 347 -6.60 -14.80 -0.47
C TYR A 347 -7.20 -15.41 0.81
N TYR A 348 -8.10 -14.70 1.49
CA TYR A 348 -8.63 -15.16 2.78
C TYR A 348 -9.81 -16.11 2.63
N VAL A 349 -10.83 -15.71 1.87
CA VAL A 349 -12.10 -16.46 1.84
C VAL A 349 -11.96 -17.75 1.06
N VAL A 350 -11.35 -17.70 -0.13
CA VAL A 350 -11.19 -18.90 -0.95
C VAL A 350 -10.27 -19.92 -0.29
N ASN A 351 -9.15 -19.49 0.29
CA ASN A 351 -8.22 -20.42 0.95
C ASN A 351 -8.80 -21.06 2.23
N TYR A 352 -9.70 -20.37 2.92
CA TYR A 352 -10.21 -20.83 4.21
C TYR A 352 -11.52 -21.62 4.10
N PHE A 353 -12.41 -21.21 3.20
CA PHE A 353 -13.78 -21.75 3.13
C PHE A 353 -14.04 -22.67 1.94
N PHE A 354 -13.16 -22.73 0.95
CA PHE A 354 -13.34 -23.52 -0.25
C PHE A 354 -12.30 -24.65 -0.31
N SER A 355 -12.79 -25.89 -0.36
CA SER A 355 -11.95 -27.05 -0.62
C SER A 355 -11.58 -27.13 -2.10
N GLY A 356 -10.35 -27.56 -2.41
CA GLY A 356 -9.86 -27.70 -3.77
C GLY A 356 -8.39 -28.10 -3.80
N LEU A 357 -7.79 -28.13 -4.98
CA LEU A 357 -6.37 -28.45 -5.14
C LEU A 357 -5.44 -27.41 -4.51
N HIS A 358 -5.95 -26.21 -4.21
CA HIS A 358 -5.24 -25.15 -3.51
C HIS A 358 -5.55 -25.09 -2.01
N SER A 359 -6.03 -26.17 -1.43
CA SER A 359 -6.34 -26.28 0.00
C SER A 359 -5.09 -26.57 0.84
N TYR A 360 -4.08 -25.72 0.76
CA TYR A 360 -2.91 -25.79 1.66
C TYR A 360 -2.92 -24.65 2.67
N SER A 361 -4.11 -24.32 3.14
CA SER A 361 -4.25 -23.31 4.19
C SER A 361 -3.50 -23.72 5.46
N GLY A 362 -3.30 -25.02 5.66
CA GLY A 362 -2.75 -25.56 6.89
C GLY A 362 -3.78 -25.61 8.04
N VAL A 363 -5.07 -25.34 7.74
CA VAL A 363 -6.19 -25.31 8.69
C VAL A 363 -7.14 -26.45 8.35
#